data_e48714b9b7ae9fcf6eb9f232ae0d8305
#
_entry.id   e48714b9b7ae9fcf6eb9f232ae0d8305
#
_cell.length_a   1.000
_cell.length_b   1.000
_cell.length_c   1.000
_cell.angle_alpha   90.00
_cell.angle_beta   90.00
_cell.angle_gamma   90.00
#
_symmetry.space_group_name_H-M   'P 1'
#
loop_
_entity.id
_entity.type
_entity.pdbx_description
1 polymer ?
#
loop_
_entity_poly.entity_id
_entity_poly.type
_entity_poly.pdbx_seq_one_letter_code
_entity_poly.pdbx_strand_id
1 'polypeptide(L)'
;MKKYTGKTLNDVLNAAAKEKGVSVEELTYFVTEEKQGFLGIGASVTAEVYASCDVKEFLFNYIGEFFTGLNQDVEIEIFDEDGGYRIMLNAENNAVIIGKNGQTLQALNTVVRGAVNSAFRKRFSIMIDINHYKEERYEKVKSIAGRIAKTVQRTKVDASLDPMPNDERKVIHQYLADWPYIKTESEGGSRRHLKIMYDRTKRRIRNKAYFLKREKWFAAIKI
;
A
#
# COMPACT_ATOMS: atom_id res chain seq x y z
N MET A 1 -11.47 -1.21 18.79
CA MET A 1 -12.57 -0.20 18.98
C MET A 1 -13.04 -0.23 20.43
N LYS A 2 -13.34 0.94 21.00
CA LYS A 2 -13.85 1.04 22.38
C LYS A 2 -15.35 1.32 22.37
N LYS A 3 -16.09 0.73 23.34
CA LYS A 3 -17.53 0.93 23.51
C LYS A 3 -17.78 2.12 24.42
N TYR A 4 -18.69 2.99 24.02
CA TYR A 4 -19.20 4.11 24.81
C TYR A 4 -20.71 4.02 24.89
N THR A 5 -21.26 4.41 26.01
CA THR A 5 -22.71 4.42 26.28
C THR A 5 -23.14 5.80 26.80
N GLY A 6 -24.23 6.32 26.28
CA GLY A 6 -24.78 7.62 26.63
C GLY A 6 -26.29 7.64 26.47
N LYS A 7 -26.92 8.76 26.83
CA LYS A 7 -28.38 8.95 26.65
C LYS A 7 -28.72 9.14 25.16
N THR A 8 -27.87 9.83 24.44
CA THR A 8 -28.00 10.09 23.00
C THR A 8 -26.69 9.72 22.27
N LEU A 9 -26.77 9.53 20.97
CA LEU A 9 -25.58 9.31 20.14
C LEU A 9 -24.59 10.49 20.26
N ASN A 10 -25.10 11.72 20.35
CA ASN A 10 -24.26 12.89 20.48
C ASN A 10 -23.47 12.90 21.81
N ASP A 11 -24.09 12.45 22.91
CA ASP A 11 -23.37 12.29 24.19
C ASP A 11 -22.24 11.26 24.06
N VAL A 12 -22.50 10.15 23.38
CA VAL A 12 -21.52 9.08 23.12
C VAL A 12 -20.34 9.62 22.33
N LEU A 13 -20.61 10.34 21.23
CA LEU A 13 -19.56 10.87 20.36
C LEU A 13 -18.74 11.97 21.06
N ASN A 14 -19.39 12.87 21.81
CA ASN A 14 -18.70 13.91 22.58
C ASN A 14 -17.79 13.29 23.66
N ALA A 15 -18.25 12.26 24.35
CA ALA A 15 -17.45 11.55 25.34
C ALA A 15 -16.22 10.88 24.70
N ALA A 16 -16.40 10.23 23.55
CA ALA A 16 -15.33 9.60 22.80
C ALA A 16 -14.31 10.64 22.27
N ALA A 17 -14.80 11.74 21.69
CA ALA A 17 -13.98 12.83 21.18
C ALA A 17 -13.09 13.45 22.26
N LYS A 18 -13.71 13.72 23.44
CA LYS A 18 -12.98 14.26 24.59
C LYS A 18 -11.91 13.30 25.10
N GLU A 19 -12.21 12.02 25.20
CA GLU A 19 -11.23 11.03 25.68
C GLU A 19 -10.07 10.86 24.70
N LYS A 20 -10.36 10.85 23.39
CA LYS A 20 -9.36 10.63 22.33
C LYS A 20 -8.60 11.92 21.94
N GLY A 21 -9.06 13.08 22.39
CA GLY A 21 -8.45 14.36 22.04
C GLY A 21 -8.61 14.75 20.57
N VAL A 22 -9.72 14.34 19.94
CA VAL A 22 -10.03 14.60 18.53
C VAL A 22 -11.38 15.31 18.40
N SER A 23 -11.69 15.83 17.22
CA SER A 23 -13.02 16.37 16.93
C SER A 23 -14.04 15.25 16.69
N VAL A 24 -15.33 15.54 16.83
CA VAL A 24 -16.39 14.54 16.58
C VAL A 24 -16.39 14.09 15.12
N GLU A 25 -16.01 14.96 14.18
CA GLU A 25 -15.94 14.69 12.75
C GLU A 25 -14.85 13.68 12.39
N GLU A 26 -13.82 13.54 13.23
CA GLU A 26 -12.72 12.58 13.05
C GLU A 26 -13.06 11.19 13.57
N LEU A 27 -14.22 11.04 14.24
CA LEU A 27 -14.65 9.77 14.77
C LEU A 27 -15.35 8.92 13.70
N THR A 28 -15.07 7.64 13.71
CA THR A 28 -15.89 6.62 13.04
C THR A 28 -16.56 5.77 14.12
N TYR A 29 -17.85 5.47 13.94
CA TYR A 29 -18.62 4.75 14.94
C TYR A 29 -19.58 3.73 14.32
N PHE A 30 -19.95 2.75 15.11
CA PHE A 30 -21.00 1.75 14.83
C PHE A 30 -21.90 1.64 16.04
N VAL A 31 -23.18 1.98 15.88
CA VAL A 31 -24.18 1.79 16.94
C VAL A 31 -24.41 0.30 17.11
N THR A 32 -24.18 -0.20 18.31
CA THR A 32 -24.34 -1.63 18.66
C THR A 32 -25.65 -1.90 19.39
N GLU A 33 -26.12 -0.95 20.19
CA GLU A 33 -27.38 -1.05 20.92
C GLU A 33 -28.05 0.31 21.01
N GLU A 34 -29.37 0.33 20.81
CA GLU A 34 -30.21 1.50 21.01
C GLU A 34 -31.47 1.08 21.77
N LYS A 35 -31.68 1.68 22.95
CA LYS A 35 -32.90 1.47 23.76
C LYS A 35 -33.70 2.75 23.77
N GLN A 36 -34.94 2.66 23.32
CA GLN A 36 -35.90 3.76 23.45
C GLN A 36 -36.41 3.84 24.85
N GLY A 37 -36.34 5.02 25.49
CA GLY A 37 -36.91 5.28 26.78
C GLY A 37 -38.40 5.56 26.69
N PHE A 38 -39.13 5.28 27.77
CA PHE A 38 -40.52 5.70 27.93
C PHE A 38 -40.54 7.10 28.56
N LEU A 39 -41.19 8.07 27.91
CA LEU A 39 -41.23 9.49 28.35
C LEU A 39 -39.83 10.11 28.62
N GLY A 40 -38.81 9.71 27.83
CA GLY A 40 -37.45 10.22 28.00
C GLY A 40 -36.64 9.59 29.14
N ILE A 41 -37.20 8.63 29.85
CA ILE A 41 -36.55 7.91 30.95
C ILE A 41 -36.09 6.54 30.44
N GLY A 42 -34.79 6.21 30.63
CA GLY A 42 -34.22 4.91 30.30
C GLY A 42 -33.74 4.79 28.84
N ALA A 43 -33.73 5.89 28.04
CA ALA A 43 -33.09 5.89 26.75
C ALA A 43 -31.56 5.71 26.90
N SER A 44 -30.98 4.83 26.08
CA SER A 44 -29.53 4.65 26.05
C SER A 44 -29.08 4.23 24.66
N VAL A 45 -27.94 4.76 24.23
CA VAL A 45 -27.25 4.40 22.98
C VAL A 45 -25.85 3.90 23.32
N THR A 46 -25.50 2.74 22.81
CA THR A 46 -24.12 2.21 22.89
C THR A 46 -23.54 2.11 21.51
N ALA A 47 -22.36 2.69 21.31
CA ALA A 47 -21.63 2.62 20.05
C ALA A 47 -20.18 2.21 20.26
N GLU A 48 -19.65 1.46 19.31
CA GLU A 48 -18.22 1.22 19.14
C GLU A 48 -17.63 2.38 18.35
N VAL A 49 -16.67 3.09 18.95
CA VAL A 49 -16.10 4.32 18.37
C VAL A 49 -14.58 4.18 18.22
N TYR A 50 -14.03 4.69 17.14
CA TYR A 50 -12.59 4.81 16.94
C TYR A 50 -12.22 6.07 16.15
N ALA A 51 -10.96 6.47 16.27
CA ALA A 51 -10.32 7.53 15.49
C ALA A 51 -9.04 7.00 14.83
N SER A 52 -8.35 7.83 14.03
CA SER A 52 -7.08 7.45 13.40
C SER A 52 -6.02 7.01 14.42
N CYS A 53 -5.96 7.63 15.59
CA CYS A 53 -5.04 7.23 16.66
C CYS A 53 -5.21 5.76 17.10
N ASP A 54 -6.44 5.26 17.21
CA ASP A 54 -6.70 3.87 17.59
C ASP A 54 -6.21 2.90 16.50
N VAL A 55 -6.36 3.28 15.22
CA VAL A 55 -5.89 2.46 14.12
C VAL A 55 -4.36 2.41 14.09
N LYS A 56 -3.69 3.53 14.33
CA LYS A 56 -2.22 3.60 14.42
C LYS A 56 -1.69 2.78 15.60
N GLU A 57 -2.31 2.91 16.76
CA GLU A 57 -1.95 2.12 17.95
C GLU A 57 -2.11 0.62 17.68
N PHE A 58 -3.22 0.22 17.06
CA PHE A 58 -3.43 -1.17 16.65
C PHE A 58 -2.35 -1.66 15.68
N LEU A 59 -2.04 -0.88 14.65
CA LEU A 59 -1.01 -1.23 13.66
C LEU A 59 0.37 -1.35 14.31
N PHE A 60 0.73 -0.40 15.18
CA PHE A 60 1.99 -0.40 15.88
C PHE A 60 2.14 -1.65 16.78
N ASN A 61 1.14 -1.94 17.59
CA ASN A 61 1.15 -3.08 18.50
C ASN A 61 1.15 -4.41 17.71
N TYR A 62 0.28 -4.55 16.70
CA TYR A 62 0.16 -5.77 15.91
C TYR A 62 1.47 -6.12 15.17
N ILE A 63 2.13 -5.11 14.58
CA ILE A 63 3.41 -5.29 13.89
C ILE A 63 4.51 -5.55 14.92
N GLY A 64 4.55 -4.80 16.03
CA GLY A 64 5.52 -4.98 17.10
C GLY A 64 5.48 -6.38 17.71
N GLU A 65 4.29 -6.88 18.05
CA GLU A 65 4.10 -8.24 18.57
C GLU A 65 4.55 -9.31 17.56
N PHE A 66 4.24 -9.10 16.27
CA PHE A 66 4.68 -10.01 15.21
C PHE A 66 6.21 -10.13 15.15
N PHE A 67 6.94 -9.01 15.19
CA PHE A 67 8.40 -9.02 15.15
C PHE A 67 9.04 -9.46 16.47
N THR A 68 8.46 -9.12 17.60
CA THR A 68 8.89 -9.65 18.91
C THR A 68 8.80 -11.18 18.93
N GLY A 69 7.72 -11.76 18.36
CA GLY A 69 7.56 -13.21 18.23
C GLY A 69 8.62 -13.87 17.32
N LEU A 70 9.27 -13.09 16.45
CA LEU A 70 10.38 -13.53 15.59
C LEU A 70 11.78 -13.23 16.19
N ASN A 71 11.86 -12.70 17.41
CA ASN A 71 13.10 -12.18 18.03
C ASN A 71 13.82 -11.17 17.13
N GLN A 72 13.07 -10.26 16.52
CA GLN A 72 13.58 -9.19 15.66
C GLN A 72 13.17 -7.84 16.25
N ASP A 73 14.14 -6.95 16.44
CA ASP A 73 13.89 -5.57 16.80
C ASP A 73 13.63 -4.77 15.53
N VAL A 74 12.51 -4.05 15.50
CA VAL A 74 12.07 -3.27 14.34
C VAL A 74 11.58 -1.90 14.79
N GLU A 75 12.14 -0.85 14.22
CA GLU A 75 11.58 0.50 14.31
C GLU A 75 10.36 0.60 13.40
N ILE A 76 9.28 1.17 13.91
CA ILE A 76 7.99 1.28 13.20
C ILE A 76 7.57 2.74 13.18
N GLU A 77 7.44 3.31 11.98
CA GLU A 77 6.87 4.64 11.78
C GLU A 77 5.58 4.52 10.98
N ILE A 78 4.51 5.20 11.40
CA ILE A 78 3.19 5.14 10.76
C ILE A 78 2.75 6.54 10.35
N PHE A 79 2.52 6.71 9.06
CA PHE A 79 2.07 7.96 8.43
C PHE A 79 0.64 7.83 7.94
N ASP A 80 -0.18 8.88 8.13
CA ASP A 80 -1.48 8.97 7.50
C ASP A 80 -1.32 9.20 6.00
N GLU A 81 -2.09 8.47 5.22
CA GLU A 81 -2.27 8.70 3.78
C GLU A 81 -3.76 8.76 3.46
N ASP A 82 -4.09 9.32 2.29
CA ASP A 82 -5.49 9.43 1.87
C ASP A 82 -6.14 8.04 1.76
N GLY A 83 -7.09 7.78 2.65
CA GLY A 83 -7.79 6.50 2.76
C GLY A 83 -7.01 5.35 3.39
N GLY A 84 -5.85 5.58 4.04
CA GLY A 84 -5.06 4.51 4.67
C GLY A 84 -3.82 4.96 5.43
N TYR A 85 -2.84 4.07 5.49
CA TYR A 85 -1.60 4.28 6.25
C TYR A 85 -0.40 3.75 5.50
N ARG A 86 0.68 4.54 5.50
CA ARG A 86 2.01 4.08 5.10
C ARG A 86 2.83 3.77 6.35
N ILE A 87 3.45 2.60 6.36
CA ILE A 87 4.23 2.08 7.47
C ILE A 87 5.65 1.87 6.97
N MET A 88 6.60 2.56 7.59
CA MET A 88 8.01 2.38 7.33
C MET A 88 8.60 1.50 8.43
N LEU A 89 9.29 0.46 8.03
CA LEU A 89 9.99 -0.45 8.93
C LEU A 89 11.50 -0.31 8.73
N ASN A 90 12.23 -0.38 9.83
CA ASN A 90 13.69 -0.46 9.82
C ASN A 90 14.15 -1.49 10.86
N ALA A 91 14.97 -2.44 10.45
CA ALA A 91 15.50 -3.50 11.30
C ALA A 91 16.98 -3.71 11.02
N GLU A 92 17.70 -4.36 11.94
CA GLU A 92 19.10 -4.72 11.73
C GLU A 92 19.29 -5.58 10.48
N ASN A 93 18.39 -6.52 10.24
CA ASN A 93 18.43 -7.40 9.07
C ASN A 93 17.20 -7.25 8.16
N ASN A 94 17.15 -6.14 7.46
CA ASN A 94 16.06 -5.85 6.51
C ASN A 94 15.89 -6.93 5.42
N ALA A 95 16.97 -7.63 5.04
CA ALA A 95 16.92 -8.65 3.99
C ALA A 95 16.02 -9.84 4.36
N VAL A 96 15.97 -10.23 5.64
CA VAL A 96 15.10 -11.31 6.13
C VAL A 96 13.62 -10.90 6.04
N ILE A 97 13.31 -9.66 6.45
CA ILE A 97 11.95 -9.11 6.46
C ILE A 97 11.45 -8.89 5.03
N ILE A 98 12.30 -8.45 4.13
CA ILE A 98 11.99 -8.29 2.72
C ILE A 98 11.75 -9.67 2.07
N GLY A 99 12.64 -10.62 2.32
CA GLY A 99 12.62 -11.94 1.73
C GLY A 99 12.96 -11.96 0.24
N LYS A 100 12.94 -13.16 -0.36
CA LYS A 100 13.27 -13.34 -1.77
C LYS A 100 12.32 -12.54 -2.67
N ASN A 101 12.85 -11.59 -3.43
CA ASN A 101 12.08 -10.72 -4.33
C ASN A 101 10.92 -9.97 -3.64
N GLY A 102 11.04 -9.63 -2.34
CA GLY A 102 10.00 -8.93 -1.59
C GLY A 102 8.79 -9.77 -1.18
N GLN A 103 8.85 -11.10 -1.29
CA GLN A 103 7.71 -11.99 -1.00
C GLN A 103 7.28 -11.93 0.45
N THR A 104 8.23 -11.90 1.39
CA THR A 104 7.92 -11.80 2.83
C THR A 104 7.25 -10.47 3.16
N LEU A 105 7.78 -9.37 2.65
CA LEU A 105 7.19 -8.03 2.81
C LEU A 105 5.77 -7.95 2.23
N GLN A 106 5.54 -8.57 1.08
CA GLN A 106 4.21 -8.62 0.46
C GLN A 106 3.22 -9.46 1.29
N ALA A 107 3.68 -10.58 1.85
CA ALA A 107 2.87 -11.42 2.74
C ALA A 107 2.51 -10.65 4.02
N LEU A 108 3.49 -9.99 4.67
CA LEU A 108 3.28 -9.14 5.83
C LEU A 108 2.25 -8.05 5.55
N ASN A 109 2.39 -7.33 4.44
CA ASN A 109 1.43 -6.29 4.04
C ASN A 109 0.01 -6.85 3.87
N THR A 110 -0.13 -8.07 3.36
CA THR A 110 -1.42 -8.73 3.19
C THR A 110 -2.05 -9.11 4.54
N VAL A 111 -1.26 -9.65 5.46
CA VAL A 111 -1.71 -10.05 6.80
C VAL A 111 -2.10 -8.83 7.63
N VAL A 112 -1.25 -7.80 7.70
CA VAL A 112 -1.53 -6.56 8.45
C VAL A 112 -2.77 -5.86 7.93
N ARG A 113 -2.92 -5.75 6.59
CA ARG A 113 -4.12 -5.18 5.97
C ARG A 113 -5.37 -5.98 6.31
N GLY A 114 -5.30 -7.31 6.31
CA GLY A 114 -6.41 -8.17 6.71
C GLY A 114 -6.80 -7.96 8.17
N ALA A 115 -5.82 -7.91 9.06
CA ALA A 115 -6.02 -7.70 10.50
C ALA A 115 -6.70 -6.36 10.81
N VAL A 116 -6.16 -5.25 10.28
CA VAL A 116 -6.74 -3.91 10.55
C VAL A 116 -8.14 -3.77 9.94
N ASN A 117 -8.36 -4.26 8.72
CA ASN A 117 -9.68 -4.20 8.09
C ASN A 117 -10.73 -5.00 8.87
N SER A 118 -10.35 -6.15 9.44
CA SER A 118 -11.22 -6.95 10.30
C SER A 118 -11.48 -6.26 11.64
N ALA A 119 -10.44 -5.72 12.28
CA ALA A 119 -10.55 -5.08 13.59
C ALA A 119 -11.44 -3.82 13.57
N PHE A 120 -11.39 -3.03 12.49
CA PHE A 120 -12.11 -1.76 12.38
C PHE A 120 -13.28 -1.80 11.40
N ARG A 121 -13.62 -2.95 10.82
CA ARG A 121 -14.75 -3.14 9.89
C ARG A 121 -14.76 -2.12 8.74
N LYS A 122 -13.58 -1.65 8.32
CA LYS A 122 -13.38 -0.67 7.24
C LYS A 122 -12.20 -1.10 6.38
N ARG A 123 -12.27 -0.82 5.08
CA ARG A 123 -11.16 -1.08 4.16
C ARG A 123 -10.18 0.08 4.19
N PHE A 124 -9.00 -0.18 4.72
CA PHE A 124 -7.86 0.75 4.68
C PHE A 124 -6.88 0.34 3.59
N SER A 125 -6.31 1.34 2.93
CA SER A 125 -5.11 1.14 2.12
C SER A 125 -3.92 1.03 3.08
N ILE A 126 -3.23 -0.10 3.08
CA ILE A 126 -2.02 -0.30 3.91
C ILE A 126 -0.84 -0.52 2.98
N MET A 127 0.20 0.28 3.16
CA MET A 127 1.48 0.16 2.46
C MET A 127 2.59 0.03 3.48
N ILE A 128 3.22 -1.15 3.54
CA ILE A 128 4.43 -1.37 4.34
C ILE A 128 5.63 -1.31 3.41
N ASP A 129 6.64 -0.54 3.78
CA ASP A 129 7.93 -0.46 3.08
C ASP A 129 9.08 -0.57 4.08
N ILE A 130 10.24 -0.98 3.60
CA ILE A 130 11.47 -1.14 4.38
C ILE A 130 12.58 -0.40 3.65
N ASN A 131 13.10 0.69 4.26
CA ASN A 131 14.22 1.46 3.73
C ASN A 131 14.09 1.76 2.22
N HIS A 132 12.91 2.18 1.77
CA HIS A 132 12.63 2.47 0.35
C HIS A 132 12.88 1.28 -0.61
N TYR A 133 12.81 0.04 -0.08
CA TYR A 133 13.02 -1.17 -0.88
C TYR A 133 12.20 -1.20 -2.17
N LYS A 134 10.94 -0.73 -2.13
CA LYS A 134 10.08 -0.73 -3.32
C LYS A 134 10.64 0.15 -4.43
N GLU A 135 11.17 1.32 -4.11
CA GLU A 135 11.74 2.24 -5.10
C GLU A 135 12.99 1.63 -5.73
N GLU A 136 13.91 1.12 -4.91
CA GLU A 136 15.11 0.43 -5.40
C GLU A 136 14.76 -0.80 -6.24
N ARG A 137 13.78 -1.57 -5.80
CA ARG A 137 13.29 -2.74 -6.52
C ARG A 137 12.69 -2.37 -7.87
N TYR A 138 11.90 -1.29 -7.94
CA TYR A 138 11.33 -0.81 -9.20
C TYR A 138 12.40 -0.35 -10.17
N GLU A 139 13.42 0.36 -9.72
CA GLU A 139 14.56 0.74 -10.58
C GLU A 139 15.33 -0.49 -11.08
N LYS A 140 15.55 -1.47 -10.23
CA LYS A 140 16.18 -2.74 -10.61
C LYS A 140 15.41 -3.49 -11.68
N VAL A 141 14.09 -3.66 -11.52
CA VAL A 141 13.27 -4.37 -12.52
C VAL A 141 13.15 -3.58 -13.83
N LYS A 142 13.07 -2.24 -13.80
CA LYS A 142 13.14 -1.38 -15.00
C LYS A 142 14.47 -1.58 -15.73
N SER A 143 15.60 -1.60 -15.01
CA SER A 143 16.92 -1.80 -15.59
C SER A 143 17.02 -3.16 -16.30
N ILE A 144 16.56 -4.24 -15.65
CA ILE A 144 16.52 -5.59 -16.23
C ILE A 144 15.64 -5.61 -17.47
N ALA A 145 14.41 -5.09 -17.39
CA ALA A 145 13.47 -5.05 -18.49
C ALA A 145 14.00 -4.24 -19.68
N GLY A 146 14.67 -3.10 -19.41
CA GLY A 146 15.29 -2.29 -20.45
C GLY A 146 16.41 -3.01 -21.20
N ARG A 147 17.25 -3.79 -20.50
CA ARG A 147 18.28 -4.61 -21.14
C ARG A 147 17.66 -5.70 -22.04
N ILE A 148 16.63 -6.39 -21.53
CA ILE A 148 15.93 -7.42 -22.29
C ILE A 148 15.20 -6.81 -23.48
N ALA A 149 14.51 -5.68 -23.33
CA ALA A 149 13.84 -4.98 -24.41
C ALA A 149 14.80 -4.58 -25.54
N LYS A 150 16.01 -4.09 -25.23
CA LYS A 150 17.06 -3.83 -26.23
C LYS A 150 17.48 -5.10 -26.99
N THR A 151 17.56 -6.23 -26.28
CA THR A 151 17.87 -7.52 -26.90
C THR A 151 16.75 -7.95 -27.82
N VAL A 152 15.48 -7.86 -27.40
CA VAL A 152 14.30 -8.16 -28.24
C VAL A 152 14.25 -7.26 -29.49
N GLN A 153 14.53 -5.96 -29.34
CA GLN A 153 14.63 -5.06 -30.51
C GLN A 153 15.67 -5.50 -31.52
N ARG A 154 16.84 -5.94 -31.05
CA ARG A 154 17.96 -6.37 -31.90
C ARG A 154 17.72 -7.73 -32.55
N THR A 155 17.26 -8.72 -31.75
CA THR A 155 17.13 -10.11 -32.21
C THR A 155 15.78 -10.39 -32.85
N LYS A 156 14.76 -9.58 -32.57
CA LYS A 156 13.35 -9.78 -32.94
C LYS A 156 12.74 -11.07 -32.38
N VAL A 157 13.34 -11.58 -31.31
CA VAL A 157 12.88 -12.76 -30.58
C VAL A 157 12.27 -12.29 -29.25
N ASP A 158 11.05 -12.77 -28.98
CA ASP A 158 10.35 -12.48 -27.73
C ASP A 158 11.08 -13.05 -26.52
N ALA A 159 10.94 -12.41 -25.37
CA ALA A 159 11.54 -12.86 -24.13
C ALA A 159 10.53 -12.76 -22.97
N SER A 160 10.55 -13.76 -22.10
CA SER A 160 9.77 -13.75 -20.86
C SER A 160 10.65 -13.39 -19.67
N LEU A 161 10.10 -12.57 -18.75
CA LEU A 161 10.72 -12.26 -17.46
C LEU A 161 10.33 -13.32 -16.43
N ASP A 162 11.07 -13.37 -15.32
CA ASP A 162 10.68 -14.22 -14.19
C ASP A 162 9.32 -13.80 -13.62
N PRO A 163 8.59 -14.73 -12.99
CA PRO A 163 7.36 -14.39 -12.26
C PRO A 163 7.59 -13.30 -11.22
N MET A 164 6.73 -12.29 -11.23
CA MET A 164 6.83 -11.12 -10.34
C MET A 164 5.46 -10.61 -9.90
N PRO A 165 5.40 -9.84 -8.79
CA PRO A 165 4.18 -9.19 -8.30
C PRO A 165 3.51 -8.28 -9.33
N ASN A 166 2.21 -7.99 -9.11
CA ASN A 166 1.43 -7.20 -10.06
C ASN A 166 1.91 -5.75 -10.20
N ASP A 167 2.35 -5.15 -9.10
CA ASP A 167 2.92 -3.80 -9.05
C ASP A 167 4.21 -3.69 -9.88
N GLU A 168 5.14 -4.66 -9.76
CA GLU A 168 6.36 -4.72 -10.56
C GLU A 168 6.04 -4.87 -12.07
N ARG A 169 5.07 -5.74 -12.41
CA ARG A 169 4.64 -5.91 -13.82
C ARG A 169 4.04 -4.61 -14.38
N LYS A 170 3.25 -3.89 -13.58
CA LYS A 170 2.69 -2.59 -13.96
C LYS A 170 3.77 -1.54 -14.20
N VAL A 171 4.77 -1.48 -13.33
CA VAL A 171 5.91 -0.56 -13.45
C VAL A 171 6.70 -0.83 -14.73
N ILE A 172 7.01 -2.09 -15.04
CA ILE A 172 7.72 -2.44 -16.27
C ILE A 172 6.86 -2.15 -17.50
N HIS A 173 5.57 -2.47 -17.46
CA HIS A 173 4.65 -2.20 -18.55
C HIS A 173 4.60 -0.70 -18.88
N GLN A 174 4.48 0.15 -17.85
CA GLN A 174 4.51 1.61 -18.00
C GLN A 174 5.87 2.12 -18.52
N TYR A 175 6.97 1.58 -17.99
CA TYR A 175 8.33 1.95 -18.41
C TYR A 175 8.60 1.64 -19.88
N LEU A 176 8.11 0.52 -20.38
CA LEU A 176 8.29 0.09 -21.77
C LEU A 176 7.16 0.54 -22.72
N ALA A 177 6.12 1.22 -22.20
CA ALA A 177 4.95 1.61 -22.96
C ALA A 177 5.28 2.39 -24.24
N ASP A 178 6.25 3.31 -24.16
CA ASP A 178 6.63 4.18 -25.29
C ASP A 178 7.89 3.70 -26.04
N TRP A 179 8.39 2.51 -25.70
CA TRP A 179 9.55 1.98 -26.40
C TRP A 179 9.20 1.55 -27.83
N PRO A 180 9.99 1.98 -28.83
CA PRO A 180 9.73 1.62 -30.21
C PRO A 180 9.90 0.10 -30.42
N TYR A 181 9.00 -0.48 -31.20
CA TYR A 181 9.00 -1.91 -31.56
C TYR A 181 8.88 -2.87 -30.36
N ILE A 182 8.46 -2.39 -29.17
CA ILE A 182 8.27 -3.20 -27.98
C ILE A 182 6.81 -3.20 -27.55
N LYS A 183 6.24 -4.37 -27.36
CA LYS A 183 4.97 -4.63 -26.72
C LYS A 183 5.20 -5.52 -25.51
N THR A 184 4.42 -5.32 -24.46
CA THR A 184 4.48 -6.14 -23.25
C THR A 184 3.12 -6.72 -22.93
N GLU A 185 3.08 -8.01 -22.56
CA GLU A 185 1.88 -8.70 -22.13
C GLU A 185 2.12 -9.44 -20.81
N SER A 186 1.12 -9.49 -19.95
CA SER A 186 1.18 -10.24 -18.70
C SER A 186 0.52 -11.59 -18.87
N GLU A 187 1.31 -12.66 -18.81
CA GLU A 187 0.90 -14.05 -19.02
C GLU A 187 1.04 -14.89 -17.75
N GLY A 188 0.47 -16.09 -17.77
CA GLY A 188 0.54 -17.10 -16.70
C GLY A 188 -0.65 -17.03 -15.73
N GLY A 189 -0.97 -18.16 -15.12
CA GLY A 189 -2.05 -18.32 -14.13
C GLY A 189 -1.60 -17.89 -12.73
N SER A 190 -1.16 -18.86 -11.89
CA SER A 190 -0.70 -18.62 -10.52
C SER A 190 0.69 -17.95 -10.44
N ARG A 191 1.56 -18.20 -11.42
CA ARG A 191 2.90 -17.58 -11.53
C ARG A 191 2.94 -16.59 -12.69
N ARG A 192 2.27 -15.45 -12.51
CA ARG A 192 2.19 -14.43 -13.56
C ARG A 192 3.54 -13.76 -13.79
N HIS A 193 3.89 -13.63 -15.06
CA HIS A 193 5.12 -12.98 -15.53
C HIS A 193 4.81 -11.99 -16.65
N LEU A 194 5.80 -11.20 -17.05
CA LEU A 194 5.69 -10.28 -18.16
C LEU A 194 6.49 -10.81 -19.33
N LYS A 195 5.86 -10.84 -20.52
CA LYS A 195 6.51 -11.14 -21.81
C LYS A 195 6.78 -9.84 -22.54
N ILE A 196 8.00 -9.69 -23.04
CA ILE A 196 8.44 -8.57 -23.86
C ILE A 196 8.54 -9.07 -25.30
N MET A 197 7.75 -8.46 -26.19
CA MET A 197 7.57 -8.91 -27.57
C MET A 197 8.05 -7.87 -28.57
N TYR A 198 8.51 -8.34 -29.73
CA TYR A 198 8.84 -7.49 -30.85
C TYR A 198 7.59 -7.15 -31.66
N ASP A 199 7.23 -5.87 -31.74
CA ASP A 199 6.08 -5.38 -32.51
C ASP A 199 6.51 -4.46 -33.63
N ARG A 200 6.42 -4.97 -34.89
CA ARG A 200 6.77 -4.20 -36.11
C ARG A 200 5.85 -2.99 -36.34
N THR A 201 4.62 -3.03 -35.82
CA THR A 201 3.62 -1.98 -36.06
C THR A 201 3.86 -0.77 -35.16
N LYS A 202 4.49 -0.97 -34.00
CA LYS A 202 4.78 0.07 -33.02
C LYS A 202 6.05 0.85 -33.41
N ARG A 203 5.92 1.71 -34.42
CA ARG A 203 7.02 2.57 -34.87
C ARG A 203 7.33 3.66 -33.82
N ARG A 204 8.57 4.18 -33.86
CA ARG A 204 9.02 5.29 -33.03
C ARG A 204 8.06 6.47 -33.17
N ILE A 205 7.31 6.82 -32.13
CA ILE A 205 6.55 8.06 -32.10
C ILE A 205 7.56 9.21 -32.11
N ARG A 206 7.63 9.92 -33.21
CA ARG A 206 8.50 11.11 -33.43
C ARG A 206 7.92 12.29 -32.63
N ASN A 207 7.89 12.21 -31.30
CA ASN A 207 7.41 13.30 -30.48
C ASN A 207 8.59 13.97 -29.76
N LYS A 208 9.16 15.00 -30.42
CA LYS A 208 10.18 15.90 -29.90
C LYS A 208 9.75 16.57 -28.56
N ALA A 209 8.45 16.66 -28.30
CA ALA A 209 7.86 17.21 -27.08
C ALA A 209 8.07 16.33 -25.85
N TYR A 210 8.24 15.02 -25.99
CA TYR A 210 8.41 14.10 -24.87
C TYR A 210 9.82 14.15 -24.28
N PHE A 211 10.84 14.33 -25.10
CA PHE A 211 12.23 14.50 -24.64
C PHE A 211 12.41 15.78 -23.83
N LEU A 212 11.79 16.87 -24.24
CA LEU A 212 11.84 18.17 -23.55
C LEU A 212 11.09 18.16 -22.18
N LYS A 213 10.01 17.38 -22.05
CA LYS A 213 9.32 17.20 -20.77
C LYS A 213 10.14 16.38 -19.76
N ARG A 214 10.86 15.37 -20.24
CA ARG A 214 11.69 14.49 -19.42
C ARG A 214 12.93 15.20 -18.88
N GLU A 215 13.58 16.02 -19.69
CA GLU A 215 14.72 16.85 -19.23
C GLU A 215 14.29 17.91 -18.21
N LYS A 216 13.12 18.54 -18.39
CA LYS A 216 12.56 19.49 -17.41
C LYS A 216 12.18 18.80 -16.09
N TRP A 217 11.71 17.57 -16.13
CA TRP A 217 11.35 16.81 -14.93
C TRP A 217 12.61 16.40 -14.13
N PHE A 218 13.67 15.96 -14.80
CA PHE A 218 14.97 15.65 -14.15
C PHE A 218 15.69 16.91 -13.65
N ALA A 219 15.47 18.06 -14.24
CA ALA A 219 16.04 19.32 -13.76
C ALA A 219 15.31 19.85 -12.51
N ALA A 220 14.03 19.52 -12.35
CA ALA A 220 13.22 19.97 -11.20
C ALA A 220 13.43 19.12 -9.91
N ILE A 221 14.10 17.96 -10.01
CA ILE A 221 14.39 17.07 -8.87
C ILE A 221 15.81 17.34 -8.30
N LYS A 222 16.60 18.24 -8.93
CA LYS A 222 17.97 18.57 -8.51
C LYS A 222 18.09 19.89 -7.73
N ILE A 223 16.98 20.38 -7.12
CA ILE A 223 17.02 21.53 -6.20
C ILE A 223 16.52 21.07 -4.84
#